data_88dc9090c1340526d1478b32b46f3b1a
#
_entry.id   88dc9090c1340526d1478b32b46f3b1a
#
_cell.length_a   1.000
_cell.length_b   1.000
_cell.length_c   1.000
_cell.angle_alpha   90.00
_cell.angle_beta   90.00
_cell.angle_gamma   90.00
#
_symmetry.space_group_name_H-M   'P 1'
#
loop_
_entity.id
_entity.type
_entity.pdbx_description
1 polymer ?
#
loop_
_entity_poly.entity_id
_entity_poly.type
_entity_poly.pdbx_seq_one_letter_code
_entity_poly.pdbx_strand_id
1 'polypeptide(L)'
;MSPAAYVFLSVILFVIGGVGVLVRRNAIVIFMCIELMLNACNLAFVAFARMHGNLDGQVVAFFVMVVAAAEVVVGLAILMAIYRARRSGSVDDANLLKY
;
A
#
# COMPACT_ATOMS: atom_id res chain seq x y z
N MET A 1 11.15 8.35 -20.30
CA MET A 1 11.42 9.03 -19.04
C MET A 1 12.68 8.48 -18.40
N SER A 2 13.44 9.34 -17.71
CA SER A 2 14.61 8.89 -16.98
C SER A 2 14.23 8.15 -15.70
N PRO A 3 15.09 7.27 -15.15
CA PRO A 3 14.81 6.65 -13.87
C PRO A 3 14.53 7.65 -12.74
N ALA A 4 15.20 8.82 -12.78
CA ALA A 4 14.98 9.87 -11.78
C ALA A 4 13.53 10.36 -11.80
N ALA A 5 12.90 10.45 -12.97
CA ALA A 5 11.50 10.84 -13.09
C ALA A 5 10.58 9.81 -12.41
N TYR A 6 10.91 8.53 -12.50
CA TYR A 6 10.14 7.49 -11.82
C TYR A 6 10.31 7.54 -10.31
N VAL A 7 11.50 7.87 -9.81
CA VAL A 7 11.71 8.08 -8.37
C VAL A 7 10.86 9.25 -7.88
N PHE A 8 10.84 10.34 -8.64
CA PHE A 8 10.02 11.50 -8.31
C PHE A 8 8.53 11.12 -8.27
N LEU A 9 8.07 10.36 -9.25
CA LEU A 9 6.70 9.88 -9.29
C LEU A 9 6.39 9.00 -8.07
N SER A 10 7.32 8.13 -7.68
CA SER A 10 7.13 7.27 -6.51
C SER A 10 6.95 8.08 -5.23
N VAL A 11 7.71 9.16 -5.06
CA VAL A 11 7.56 10.05 -3.91
C VAL A 11 6.17 10.69 -3.89
N ILE A 12 5.70 11.16 -5.03
CA ILE A 12 4.36 11.77 -5.14
C ILE A 12 3.29 10.74 -4.75
N LEU A 13 3.37 9.53 -5.29
CA LEU A 13 2.39 8.49 -5.00
C LEU A 13 2.40 8.10 -3.51
N PHE A 14 3.59 8.02 -2.92
CA PHE A 14 3.73 7.70 -1.50
C PHE A 14 3.08 8.78 -0.64
N VAL A 15 3.31 10.05 -0.95
CA VAL A 15 2.72 11.16 -0.22
C VAL A 15 1.20 11.16 -0.34
N ILE A 16 0.68 10.92 -1.54
CA ILE A 16 -0.78 10.83 -1.76
C ILE A 16 -1.37 9.73 -0.89
N GLY A 17 -0.76 8.55 -0.90
CA GLY A 17 -1.21 7.42 -0.07
C GLY A 17 -1.14 7.75 1.41
N GLY A 18 -0.05 8.36 1.85
CA GLY A 18 0.12 8.74 3.26
C GLY A 18 -0.92 9.75 3.73
N VAL A 19 -1.20 10.75 2.92
CA VAL A 19 -2.26 11.73 3.23
C VAL A 19 -3.61 11.03 3.32
N GLY A 20 -3.89 10.11 2.40
CA GLY A 20 -5.14 9.35 2.42
C GLY A 20 -5.30 8.54 3.70
N VAL A 21 -4.24 7.89 4.16
CA VAL A 21 -4.26 7.13 5.42
C VAL A 21 -4.62 8.03 6.60
N LEU A 22 -4.07 9.24 6.64
CA LEU A 22 -4.28 10.16 7.76
C LEU A 22 -5.66 10.83 7.74
N VAL A 23 -6.25 10.99 6.56
CA VAL A 23 -7.47 11.79 6.39
C VAL A 23 -8.72 10.93 6.36
N ARG A 24 -8.65 9.74 5.76
CA ARG A 24 -9.83 8.90 5.56
C ARG A 24 -10.11 8.01 6.76
N ARG A 25 -11.41 7.73 6.99
CA ARG A 25 -11.85 6.86 8.08
C ARG A 25 -12.39 5.52 7.59
N ASN A 26 -12.68 5.41 6.30
CA ASN A 26 -13.15 4.16 5.72
C ASN A 26 -11.99 3.17 5.65
N ALA A 27 -12.17 1.99 6.25
CA ALA A 27 -11.10 1.01 6.35
C ALA A 27 -10.62 0.51 4.98
N ILE A 28 -11.54 0.35 4.01
CA ILE A 28 -11.19 -0.09 2.68
C ILE A 28 -10.35 0.98 1.97
N VAL A 29 -10.73 2.25 2.10
CA VAL A 29 -9.98 3.35 1.50
C VAL A 29 -8.59 3.46 2.13
N ILE A 30 -8.48 3.32 3.45
CA ILE A 30 -7.18 3.31 4.14
C ILE A 30 -6.32 2.17 3.62
N PHE A 31 -6.90 0.99 3.46
CA PHE A 31 -6.19 -0.17 2.92
C PHE A 31 -5.68 0.09 1.51
N MET A 32 -6.51 0.68 0.65
CA MET A 32 -6.10 1.06 -0.70
C MET A 32 -4.97 2.08 -0.69
N CYS A 33 -4.99 3.04 0.24
CA CYS A 33 -3.92 4.03 0.39
C CYS A 33 -2.60 3.38 0.80
N ILE A 34 -2.64 2.40 1.69
CA ILE A 34 -1.46 1.63 2.08
C ILE A 34 -0.91 0.85 0.88
N GLU A 35 -1.78 0.26 0.08
CA GLU A 35 -1.37 -0.44 -1.13
C GLU A 35 -0.72 0.52 -2.13
N LEU A 36 -1.23 1.73 -2.25
CA LEU A 36 -0.62 2.75 -3.09
C LEU A 36 0.79 3.09 -2.59
N MET A 37 0.98 3.19 -1.27
CA MET A 37 2.30 3.44 -0.69
C MET A 37 3.26 2.30 -0.99
N LEU A 38 2.81 1.05 -0.91
CA LEU A 38 3.63 -0.12 -1.24
C LEU A 38 4.01 -0.12 -2.72
N ASN A 39 3.07 0.21 -3.60
CA ASN A 39 3.37 0.34 -5.03
C ASN A 39 4.38 1.45 -5.30
N ALA A 40 4.30 2.55 -4.58
CA ALA A 40 5.27 3.64 -4.69
C ALA A 40 6.67 3.17 -4.32
N CYS A 41 6.80 2.39 -3.24
CA CYS A 41 8.07 1.81 -2.84
C CYS A 41 8.63 0.86 -3.89
N ASN A 42 7.77 0.02 -4.49
CA ASN A 42 8.19 -0.89 -5.54
C ASN A 42 8.67 -0.14 -6.78
N LEU A 43 7.98 0.92 -7.15
CA LEU A 43 8.39 1.76 -8.26
C LEU A 43 9.78 2.34 -8.00
N ALA A 44 10.05 2.78 -6.77
CA ALA A 44 11.36 3.29 -6.39
C ALA A 44 12.43 2.20 -6.49
N PHE A 45 12.16 0.98 -6.01
CA PHE A 45 13.11 -0.13 -6.11
C PHE A 45 13.49 -0.41 -7.57
N VAL A 46 12.50 -0.48 -8.45
CA VAL A 46 12.74 -0.73 -9.87
C VAL A 46 13.54 0.41 -10.49
N ALA A 47 13.19 1.66 -10.17
CA ALA A 47 13.87 2.83 -10.69
C ALA A 47 15.34 2.86 -10.25
N PHE A 48 15.61 2.61 -8.96
CA PHE A 48 16.98 2.57 -8.45
C PHE A 48 17.78 1.42 -9.05
N ALA A 49 17.16 0.25 -9.21
CA ALA A 49 17.80 -0.89 -9.86
C ALA A 49 18.25 -0.53 -11.27
N ARG A 50 17.39 0.15 -12.01
CA ARG A 50 17.72 0.57 -13.38
C ARG A 50 18.84 1.62 -13.39
N MET A 51 18.83 2.55 -12.44
CA MET A 51 19.88 3.57 -12.35
C MET A 51 21.25 2.96 -12.09
N HIS A 52 21.31 1.87 -11.32
CA HIS A 52 22.56 1.21 -10.96
C HIS A 52 22.90 0.03 -11.89
N GLY A 53 22.08 -0.22 -12.92
CA GLY A 53 22.29 -1.36 -13.81
C GLY A 53 22.25 -2.71 -13.10
N ASN A 54 21.47 -2.83 -12.03
CA ASN A 54 21.44 -4.00 -11.16
C ASN A 54 20.00 -4.57 -11.10
N LEU A 55 19.86 -5.87 -11.30
CA LEU A 55 18.56 -6.53 -11.28
C LEU A 55 18.08 -6.87 -9.87
N ASP A 56 18.94 -6.77 -8.86
CA ASP A 56 18.58 -7.15 -7.50
C ASP A 56 17.38 -6.37 -6.98
N GLY A 57 17.30 -5.07 -7.28
CA GLY A 57 16.17 -4.24 -6.89
C GLY A 57 14.87 -4.67 -7.56
N GLN A 58 14.95 -5.15 -8.80
CA GLN A 58 13.77 -5.67 -9.50
C GLN A 58 13.30 -6.99 -8.91
N VAL A 59 14.23 -7.85 -8.50
CA VAL A 59 13.91 -9.12 -7.83
C VAL A 59 13.23 -8.84 -6.49
N VAL A 60 13.77 -7.90 -5.71
CA VAL A 60 13.16 -7.48 -4.44
C VAL A 60 11.75 -6.93 -4.68
N ALA A 61 11.58 -6.09 -5.69
CA ALA A 61 10.26 -5.54 -6.03
C ALA A 61 9.27 -6.65 -6.37
N PHE A 62 9.70 -7.67 -7.11
CA PHE A 62 8.86 -8.81 -7.43
C PHE A 62 8.39 -9.53 -6.17
N PHE A 63 9.30 -9.81 -5.22
CA PHE A 63 8.92 -10.46 -3.97
C PHE A 63 7.97 -9.59 -3.14
N VAL A 64 8.20 -8.29 -3.09
CA VAL A 64 7.30 -7.38 -2.38
C VAL A 64 5.92 -7.37 -3.04
N MET A 65 5.84 -7.43 -4.37
CA MET A 65 4.55 -7.53 -5.06
C MET A 65 3.80 -8.80 -4.71
N VAL A 66 4.50 -9.93 -4.59
CA VAL A 66 3.87 -11.20 -4.20
C VAL A 66 3.33 -11.10 -2.77
N VAL A 67 4.10 -10.55 -1.84
CA VAL A 67 3.68 -10.34 -0.46
C VAL A 67 2.49 -9.37 -0.42
N ALA A 68 2.53 -8.29 -1.18
CA ALA A 68 1.44 -7.32 -1.24
C ALA A 68 0.15 -7.96 -1.77
N ALA A 69 0.25 -8.83 -2.77
CA ALA A 69 -0.91 -9.54 -3.28
C ALA A 69 -1.54 -10.45 -2.22
N ALA A 70 -0.70 -11.15 -1.44
CA ALA A 70 -1.19 -11.98 -0.34
C ALA A 70 -1.84 -11.12 0.75
N GLU A 71 -1.26 -9.96 1.08
CA GLU A 71 -1.82 -9.04 2.05
C GLU A 71 -3.17 -8.50 1.62
N VAL A 72 -3.36 -8.23 0.33
CA VAL A 72 -4.65 -7.77 -0.21
C VAL A 72 -5.73 -8.80 0.09
N VAL A 73 -5.47 -10.07 -0.20
CA VAL A 73 -6.46 -11.13 0.02
C VAL A 73 -6.80 -11.24 1.51
N VAL A 74 -5.79 -11.33 2.37
CA VAL A 74 -5.99 -11.47 3.81
C VAL A 74 -6.62 -10.20 4.39
N GLY A 75 -6.12 -9.04 4.01
CA GLY A 75 -6.61 -7.77 4.52
C GLY A 75 -8.06 -7.52 4.15
N LEU A 76 -8.43 -7.79 2.89
CA LEU A 76 -9.81 -7.63 2.47
C LEU A 76 -10.74 -8.62 3.16
N ALA A 77 -10.27 -9.85 3.40
CA ALA A 77 -11.05 -10.83 4.14
C ALA A 77 -11.33 -10.36 5.56
N ILE A 78 -10.32 -9.82 6.24
CA ILE A 78 -10.47 -9.27 7.59
C ILE A 78 -11.44 -8.08 7.58
N LEU A 79 -11.28 -7.16 6.63
CA LEU A 79 -12.15 -5.99 6.53
C LEU A 79 -13.60 -6.38 6.26
N MET A 80 -13.82 -7.39 5.42
CA MET A 80 -15.17 -7.90 5.15
C MET A 80 -15.78 -8.52 6.40
N ALA A 81 -14.99 -9.26 7.17
CA ALA A 81 -15.46 -9.85 8.43
C ALA A 81 -15.86 -8.76 9.44
N ILE A 82 -15.05 -7.71 9.56
CA ILE A 82 -15.35 -6.60 10.45
C ILE A 82 -16.60 -5.86 9.97
N TYR A 83 -16.69 -5.60 8.66
CA TYR A 83 -17.84 -4.91 8.10
C TYR A 83 -19.13 -5.68 8.36
N ARG A 84 -19.13 -7.00 8.16
CA ARG A 84 -20.31 -7.83 8.40
C ARG A 84 -20.70 -7.84 9.88
N ALA A 85 -19.72 -7.84 10.77
CA ALA A 85 -19.97 -7.85 12.22
C ALA A 85 -20.49 -6.50 12.72
N ARG A 86 -19.95 -5.40 12.18
CA ARG A 86 -20.24 -4.05 12.66
C ARG A 86 -21.18 -3.27 11.76
N ARG A 87 -21.36 -3.74 10.52
CA ARG A 87 -22.14 -3.05 9.47
C ARG A 87 -21.65 -1.63 9.23
N SER A 88 -20.34 -1.39 9.40
CA SER A 88 -19.71 -0.10 9.19
C SER A 88 -18.31 -0.29 8.62
N GLY A 89 -17.94 0.56 7.66
CA GLY A 89 -16.59 0.61 7.10
C GLY A 89 -15.65 1.54 7.82
N SER A 90 -16.11 2.25 8.87
CA SER A 90 -15.26 3.19 9.58
C SER A 90 -14.35 2.47 10.57
N VAL A 91 -13.06 2.84 10.59
CA VAL A 91 -12.11 2.30 11.57
C VAL A 91 -12.45 2.72 13.00
N ASP A 92 -13.19 3.81 13.15
CA ASP A 92 -13.60 4.29 14.47
C ASP A 92 -14.56 3.30 15.15
N ASP A 93 -15.24 2.45 14.37
CA ASP A 93 -16.16 1.45 14.88
C ASP A 93 -15.49 0.10 15.14
N ALA A 94 -14.22 -0.06 14.75
CA ALA A 94 -13.47 -1.30 14.93
C ALA A 94 -12.73 -1.27 16.27
N ASN A 95 -13.48 -1.33 17.38
CA ASN A 95 -12.94 -1.19 18.72
C ASN A 95 -13.07 -2.48 19.55
N LEU A 96 -12.87 -3.64 18.92
CA LEU A 96 -13.06 -4.94 19.56
C LEU A 96 -12.17 -5.14 20.78
N LEU A 97 -10.98 -4.54 20.81
CA LEU A 97 -10.05 -4.65 21.91
C LEU A 97 -10.34 -3.69 23.06
N LYS A 98 -11.23 -2.73 22.85
CA LYS A 98 -11.55 -1.72 23.85
C LYS A 98 -12.55 -2.26 24.90
N TYR A 99 -13.40 -3.15 24.48
CA TYR A 99 -14.42 -3.78 25.30
C TYR A 99 -14.32 -5.29 25.16
#